data_42e66cd01cee3e78b7af80760cf66ba3
#
_entry.id   42e66cd01cee3e78b7af80760cf66ba3
#
_cell.length_a   1.000
_cell.length_b   1.000
_cell.length_c   1.000
_cell.angle_alpha   90.00
_cell.angle_beta   90.00
_cell.angle_gamma   90.00
#
_symmetry.space_group_name_H-M   'P 1'
#
loop_
_entity.id
_entity.type
_entity.pdbx_description
1 polymer ?
#
loop_
_entity_poly.entity_id
_entity_poly.type
_entity_poly.pdbx_seq_one_letter_code
_entity_poly.pdbx_strand_id
1 'polypeptide(L)'
;MRMSKREYKVLTIPRLSWQKESLTENYGELVAQPLEPGFGTTLGNALRRTLLGAVEGSAVTSVIIKGINNEFSSIPGVIEDAMQLVLNIKEIVVRNKEGRPGKMYLKISDQTVARVGDIKADEHLELVNIDHVLAHVSQDGELDIEFFVEPGRGYQ
;
A
#
# COMPACT_ATOMS: atom_id res chain seq x y z
N MET A 1 -43.50 29.45 -33.86
CA MET A 1 -42.67 28.38 -33.29
C MET A 1 -42.58 28.58 -31.76
N ARG A 2 -43.38 27.87 -30.98
CA ARG A 2 -43.41 28.00 -29.51
C ARG A 2 -42.23 27.20 -28.95
N MET A 3 -41.22 27.89 -28.41
CA MET A 3 -40.18 27.24 -27.62
C MET A 3 -40.82 26.69 -26.34
N SER A 4 -40.83 25.35 -26.18
CA SER A 4 -41.29 24.73 -24.94
C SER A 4 -40.34 25.14 -23.80
N LYS A 5 -40.92 25.71 -22.73
CA LYS A 5 -40.17 25.93 -21.49
C LYS A 5 -39.67 24.58 -21.02
N ARG A 6 -38.34 24.35 -21.04
CA ARG A 6 -37.74 23.22 -20.36
C ARG A 6 -37.98 23.42 -18.86
N GLU A 7 -38.89 22.65 -18.30
CA GLU A 7 -39.00 22.55 -16.84
C GLU A 7 -37.68 21.93 -16.30
N TYR A 8 -36.95 22.72 -15.60
CA TYR A 8 -35.79 22.21 -14.84
C TYR A 8 -36.32 21.38 -13.69
N LYS A 9 -36.22 20.07 -13.79
CA LYS A 9 -36.53 19.16 -12.70
C LYS A 9 -35.45 19.33 -11.63
N VAL A 10 -35.85 19.55 -10.38
CA VAL A 10 -34.90 19.65 -9.26
C VAL A 10 -34.15 18.31 -9.19
N LEU A 11 -32.79 18.36 -9.24
CA LEU A 11 -31.95 17.18 -9.07
C LEU A 11 -32.20 16.56 -7.69
N THR A 12 -32.38 15.25 -7.66
CA THR A 12 -32.52 14.52 -6.40
C THR A 12 -31.19 14.47 -5.70
N ILE A 13 -31.12 14.98 -4.46
CA ILE A 13 -29.90 14.92 -3.66
C ILE A 13 -29.76 13.48 -3.11
N PRO A 14 -28.69 12.75 -3.44
CA PRO A 14 -28.48 11.41 -2.93
C PRO A 14 -28.20 11.42 -1.43
N ARG A 15 -28.70 10.40 -0.73
CA ARG A 15 -28.32 10.11 0.63
C ARG A 15 -27.16 9.13 0.62
N LEU A 16 -26.15 9.42 1.44
CA LEU A 16 -24.98 8.57 1.63
C LEU A 16 -25.14 7.80 2.93
N SER A 17 -25.00 6.49 2.89
CA SER A 17 -25.06 5.65 4.08
C SER A 17 -24.03 4.54 4.04
N TRP A 18 -23.38 4.28 5.16
CA TRP A 18 -22.50 3.13 5.32
C TRP A 18 -23.32 1.88 5.66
N GLN A 19 -22.99 0.78 5.03
CA GLN A 19 -23.47 -0.55 5.41
C GLN A 19 -22.71 -0.99 6.67
N LYS A 20 -23.35 -0.79 7.83
CA LYS A 20 -22.70 -1.04 9.14
C LYS A 20 -22.30 -2.50 9.34
N GLU A 21 -23.05 -3.44 8.76
CA GLU A 21 -22.83 -4.89 8.88
C GLU A 21 -21.57 -5.37 8.17
N SER A 22 -21.14 -4.67 7.11
CA SER A 22 -19.95 -4.98 6.33
C SER A 22 -18.72 -4.15 6.71
N LEU A 23 -18.86 -3.18 7.61
CA LEU A 23 -17.80 -2.23 7.96
C LEU A 23 -16.75 -2.90 8.85
N THR A 24 -15.50 -2.97 8.35
CA THR A 24 -14.33 -3.42 9.09
C THR A 24 -13.22 -2.36 9.01
N GLU A 25 -12.07 -2.62 9.62
CA GLU A 25 -10.91 -1.70 9.52
C GLU A 25 -10.39 -1.53 8.08
N ASN A 26 -10.55 -2.57 7.26
CA ASN A 26 -9.99 -2.63 5.90
C ASN A 26 -11.05 -2.66 4.79
N TYR A 27 -12.34 -2.72 5.13
CA TYR A 27 -13.43 -2.78 4.17
C TYR A 27 -14.62 -1.94 4.61
N GLY A 28 -15.21 -1.22 3.66
CA GLY A 28 -16.43 -0.47 3.89
C GLY A 28 -17.25 -0.35 2.61
N GLU A 29 -18.57 -0.47 2.73
CA GLU A 29 -19.51 -0.29 1.64
C GLU A 29 -20.32 0.98 1.85
N LEU A 30 -20.18 1.94 0.93
CA LEU A 30 -20.91 3.19 0.90
C LEU A 30 -22.02 3.11 -0.15
N VAL A 31 -23.26 3.27 0.28
CA VAL A 31 -24.42 3.33 -0.61
C VAL A 31 -24.86 4.76 -0.84
N ALA A 32 -24.95 5.16 -2.09
CA ALA A 32 -25.45 6.46 -2.53
C ALA A 32 -26.78 6.28 -3.31
N GLN A 33 -27.90 6.74 -2.76
CA GLN A 33 -29.21 6.61 -3.39
C GLN A 33 -30.19 7.70 -2.94
N PRO A 34 -31.19 8.07 -3.80
CA PRO A 34 -31.33 7.68 -5.20
C PRO A 34 -30.37 8.46 -6.09
N LEU A 35 -29.97 7.87 -7.21
CA LEU A 35 -29.17 8.52 -8.25
C LEU A 35 -29.94 8.52 -9.58
N GLU A 36 -29.75 9.57 -10.39
CA GLU A 36 -30.29 9.59 -11.76
C GLU A 36 -29.55 8.57 -12.65
N PRO A 37 -30.20 8.04 -13.69
CA PRO A 37 -29.59 7.10 -14.63
C PRO A 37 -28.28 7.62 -15.21
N GLY A 38 -27.20 6.80 -15.09
CA GLY A 38 -25.84 7.14 -15.55
C GLY A 38 -25.00 7.93 -14.55
N PHE A 39 -25.60 8.58 -13.54
CA PHE A 39 -24.85 9.39 -12.57
C PHE A 39 -23.99 8.55 -11.62
N GLY A 40 -24.41 7.31 -11.35
CA GLY A 40 -23.64 6.37 -10.53
C GLY A 40 -22.25 6.08 -11.10
N THR A 41 -22.13 5.89 -12.42
CA THR A 41 -20.85 5.67 -13.08
C THR A 41 -19.94 6.90 -12.97
N THR A 42 -20.48 8.09 -13.15
CA THR A 42 -19.75 9.37 -13.04
C THR A 42 -19.22 9.57 -11.62
N LEU A 43 -20.09 9.40 -10.62
CA LEU A 43 -19.72 9.52 -9.21
C LEU A 43 -18.69 8.47 -8.78
N GLY A 44 -18.92 7.21 -9.17
CA GLY A 44 -18.01 6.11 -8.86
C GLY A 44 -16.61 6.31 -9.44
N ASN A 45 -16.50 6.75 -10.69
CA ASN A 45 -15.21 7.06 -11.30
C ASN A 45 -14.51 8.26 -10.63
N ALA A 46 -15.25 9.29 -10.26
CA ALA A 46 -14.67 10.44 -9.55
C ALA A 46 -14.15 10.03 -8.18
N LEU A 47 -14.88 9.26 -7.40
CA LEU A 47 -14.46 8.74 -6.11
C LEU A 47 -13.25 7.81 -6.25
N ARG A 48 -13.27 6.89 -7.21
CA ARG A 48 -12.16 6.00 -7.48
C ARG A 48 -10.86 6.76 -7.75
N ARG A 49 -10.91 7.77 -8.64
CA ARG A 49 -9.73 8.59 -8.97
C ARG A 49 -9.21 9.35 -7.75
N THR A 50 -10.10 9.90 -6.94
CA THR A 50 -9.73 10.62 -5.72
C THR A 50 -9.08 9.67 -4.70
N LEU A 51 -9.66 8.50 -4.46
CA LEU A 51 -9.12 7.52 -3.53
C LEU A 51 -7.74 7.00 -3.96
N LEU A 52 -7.55 6.73 -5.24
CA LEU A 52 -6.27 6.23 -5.76
C LEU A 52 -5.17 7.30 -5.81
N GLY A 53 -5.52 8.58 -5.97
CA GLY A 53 -4.55 9.64 -6.20
C GLY A 53 -4.33 10.59 -5.04
N ALA A 54 -5.26 10.70 -4.09
CA ALA A 54 -5.22 11.73 -3.05
C ALA A 54 -5.00 11.20 -1.62
N VAL A 55 -5.15 9.90 -1.41
CA VAL A 55 -4.91 9.30 -0.09
C VAL A 55 -3.41 9.24 0.16
N GLU A 56 -2.99 9.79 1.30
CA GLU A 56 -1.60 9.73 1.75
C GLU A 56 -1.28 8.35 2.33
N GLY A 57 -0.07 7.89 2.10
CA GLY A 57 0.47 6.66 2.65
C GLY A 57 1.98 6.74 2.76
N SER A 58 2.59 5.71 3.33
CA SER A 58 4.05 5.55 3.34
C SER A 58 4.39 4.16 2.83
N ALA A 59 5.47 4.08 2.08
CA ALA A 59 5.96 2.84 1.51
C ALA A 59 7.50 2.81 1.49
N VAL A 60 8.05 1.63 1.30
CA VAL A 60 9.48 1.47 1.01
C VAL A 60 9.72 1.97 -0.41
N THR A 61 10.54 3.01 -0.55
CA THR A 61 10.88 3.63 -1.84
C THR A 61 12.20 3.13 -2.41
N SER A 62 13.13 2.78 -1.55
CA SER A 62 14.43 2.23 -1.95
C SER A 62 15.00 1.29 -0.89
N VAL A 63 15.89 0.41 -1.33
CA VAL A 63 16.59 -0.55 -0.47
C VAL A 63 18.06 -0.64 -0.85
N ILE A 64 18.90 -0.91 0.14
CA ILE A 64 20.29 -1.29 -0.06
C ILE A 64 20.47 -2.70 0.50
N ILE A 65 20.79 -3.65 -0.39
CA ILE A 65 21.10 -5.03 -0.02
C ILE A 65 22.61 -5.18 -0.05
N LYS A 66 23.21 -5.54 1.07
CA LYS A 66 24.65 -5.68 1.19
C LYS A 66 25.20 -6.73 0.24
N GLY A 67 26.22 -6.37 -0.53
CA GLY A 67 26.86 -7.28 -1.50
C GLY A 67 26.14 -7.41 -2.83
N ILE A 68 25.03 -6.69 -3.06
CA ILE A 68 24.25 -6.71 -4.29
C ILE A 68 24.31 -5.35 -4.97
N ASN A 69 24.65 -5.34 -6.26
CA ASN A 69 24.81 -4.11 -7.03
C ASN A 69 23.71 -3.91 -8.11
N ASN A 70 22.92 -4.94 -8.39
CA ASN A 70 21.82 -4.86 -9.36
C ASN A 70 20.70 -5.85 -9.02
N GLU A 71 19.50 -5.57 -9.53
CA GLU A 71 18.29 -6.35 -9.27
C GLU A 71 18.26 -7.77 -9.88
N PHE A 72 19.16 -8.08 -10.77
CA PHE A 72 19.25 -9.39 -11.44
C PHE A 72 20.26 -10.34 -10.76
N SER A 73 20.87 -9.90 -9.68
CA SER A 73 21.86 -10.69 -8.95
C SER A 73 21.21 -11.74 -8.08
N SER A 74 21.83 -12.90 -7.96
CA SER A 74 21.55 -13.84 -6.89
C SER A 74 22.17 -13.35 -5.59
N ILE A 75 21.48 -13.59 -4.45
CA ILE A 75 21.96 -13.23 -3.13
C ILE A 75 22.61 -14.48 -2.51
N PRO A 76 23.92 -14.47 -2.20
CA PRO A 76 24.58 -15.63 -1.64
C PRO A 76 23.92 -16.11 -0.34
N GLY A 77 23.54 -17.40 -0.29
CA GLY A 77 22.91 -17.98 0.88
C GLY A 77 21.42 -17.61 1.07
N VAL A 78 20.77 -17.03 0.09
CA VAL A 78 19.33 -16.75 0.07
C VAL A 78 18.69 -17.48 -1.11
N ILE A 79 17.50 -18.04 -0.91
CA ILE A 79 16.81 -18.80 -1.96
C ILE A 79 16.27 -17.87 -3.05
N GLU A 80 15.69 -16.74 -2.64
CA GLU A 80 15.16 -15.73 -3.52
C GLU A 80 16.30 -14.94 -4.18
N ASP A 81 16.14 -14.58 -5.44
CA ASP A 81 16.99 -13.59 -6.11
C ASP A 81 16.61 -12.15 -5.67
N ALA A 82 17.44 -11.19 -6.06
CA ALA A 82 17.22 -9.80 -5.67
C ALA A 82 15.89 -9.25 -6.20
N MET A 83 15.45 -9.66 -7.40
CA MET A 83 14.16 -9.22 -7.97
C MET A 83 12.98 -9.78 -7.17
N GLN A 84 13.00 -11.07 -6.85
CA GLN A 84 11.95 -11.69 -6.03
C GLN A 84 11.90 -11.06 -4.64
N LEU A 85 13.06 -10.81 -4.03
CA LEU A 85 13.14 -10.13 -2.74
C LEU A 85 12.55 -8.71 -2.80
N VAL A 86 12.83 -7.93 -3.86
CA VAL A 86 12.24 -6.60 -4.05
C VAL A 86 10.73 -6.67 -4.21
N LEU A 87 10.20 -7.68 -4.92
CA LEU A 87 8.74 -7.88 -5.02
C LEU A 87 8.12 -8.16 -3.65
N ASN A 88 8.74 -9.01 -2.84
CA ASN A 88 8.28 -9.28 -1.48
C ASN A 88 8.37 -8.03 -0.58
N ILE A 89 9.42 -7.22 -0.72
CA ILE A 89 9.59 -5.95 0.00
C ILE A 89 8.48 -4.94 -0.34
N LYS A 90 8.02 -4.89 -1.58
CA LYS A 90 6.91 -4.01 -1.99
C LYS A 90 5.59 -4.32 -1.30
N GLU A 91 5.43 -5.51 -0.77
CA GLU A 91 4.23 -5.92 -0.01
C GLU A 91 4.30 -5.53 1.48
N ILE A 92 5.41 -4.95 1.96
CA ILE A 92 5.52 -4.46 3.34
C ILE A 92 4.53 -3.31 3.55
N VAL A 93 3.67 -3.47 4.56
CA VAL A 93 2.71 -2.43 4.96
C VAL A 93 3.26 -1.67 6.16
N VAL A 94 3.54 -0.39 5.96
CA VAL A 94 4.10 0.51 6.98
C VAL A 94 3.09 1.59 7.36
N ARG A 95 2.82 1.74 8.66
CA ARG A 95 2.10 2.89 9.21
C ARG A 95 3.11 3.91 9.71
N ASN A 96 3.11 5.10 9.12
CA ASN A 96 3.98 6.21 9.51
C ASN A 96 3.19 7.20 10.37
N LYS A 97 3.54 7.31 11.65
CA LYS A 97 2.80 8.11 12.64
C LYS A 97 3.07 9.62 12.51
N GLU A 98 4.22 9.98 11.96
CA GLU A 98 4.68 11.37 11.91
C GLU A 98 4.73 11.95 10.48
N GLY A 99 4.50 11.13 9.45
CA GLY A 99 4.51 11.56 8.05
C GLY A 99 5.88 12.07 7.57
N ARG A 100 6.97 11.67 8.21
CA ARG A 100 8.34 12.02 7.82
C ARG A 100 9.10 10.80 7.29
N PRO A 101 10.14 10.99 6.46
CA PRO A 101 11.00 9.90 6.03
C PRO A 101 11.61 9.15 7.22
N GLY A 102 11.81 7.84 7.05
CA GLY A 102 12.42 7.00 8.06
C GLY A 102 13.17 5.84 7.45
N LYS A 103 13.87 5.12 8.30
CA LYS A 103 14.69 3.97 7.93
C LYS A 103 14.28 2.73 8.70
N MET A 104 14.54 1.59 8.08
CA MET A 104 14.36 0.29 8.70
C MET A 104 15.56 -0.60 8.35
N TYR A 105 15.87 -1.57 9.18
CA TYR A 105 17.02 -2.44 9.03
C TYR A 105 16.62 -3.89 9.29
N LEU A 106 17.06 -4.78 8.42
CA LEU A 106 16.97 -6.22 8.60
C LEU A 106 18.37 -6.80 8.59
N LYS A 107 18.71 -7.54 9.61
CA LYS A 107 19.96 -8.32 9.64
C LYS A 107 19.66 -9.70 10.18
N ILE A 108 19.81 -10.69 9.32
CA ILE A 108 19.56 -12.10 9.61
C ILE A 108 20.77 -12.90 9.15
N SER A 109 21.18 -13.85 9.98
CA SER A 109 22.16 -14.87 9.69
C SER A 109 21.62 -16.24 10.04
N ASP A 110 22.24 -17.27 9.49
CA ASP A 110 21.89 -18.68 9.70
C ASP A 110 20.53 -19.09 9.10
N GLN A 111 20.27 -20.39 9.09
CA GLN A 111 19.09 -20.98 8.46
C GLN A 111 17.79 -20.49 9.10
N THR A 112 17.10 -19.54 8.46
CA THR A 112 15.85 -19.00 8.96
C THR A 112 14.99 -18.39 7.86
N VAL A 113 13.71 -18.16 8.17
CA VAL A 113 12.78 -17.43 7.32
C VAL A 113 12.74 -15.98 7.75
N ALA A 114 13.23 -15.08 6.91
CA ALA A 114 13.16 -13.64 7.11
C ALA A 114 11.73 -13.13 6.97
N ARG A 115 11.19 -12.49 8.00
CA ARG A 115 9.84 -11.91 8.01
C ARG A 115 9.87 -10.42 8.27
N VAL A 116 8.78 -9.75 7.95
CA VAL A 116 8.61 -8.32 8.25
C VAL A 116 8.77 -8.04 9.75
N GLY A 117 8.34 -8.96 10.63
CA GLY A 117 8.49 -8.83 12.07
C GLY A 117 9.94 -8.82 12.59
N ASP A 118 10.91 -9.28 11.78
CA ASP A 118 12.35 -9.27 12.12
C ASP A 118 13.01 -7.93 11.81
N ILE A 119 12.32 -7.03 11.13
CA ILE A 119 12.80 -5.70 10.75
C ILE A 119 12.82 -4.78 11.98
N LYS A 120 13.92 -4.09 12.19
CA LYS A 120 14.03 -3.00 13.16
C LYS A 120 13.70 -1.69 12.46
N ALA A 121 12.61 -1.06 12.85
CA ALA A 121 12.14 0.19 12.28
C ALA A 121 12.39 1.38 13.23
N ASP A 122 12.46 2.59 12.66
CA ASP A 122 12.46 3.82 13.45
C ASP A 122 11.17 3.93 14.30
N GLU A 123 11.21 4.62 15.44
CA GLU A 123 10.12 4.70 16.43
C GLU A 123 8.78 5.20 15.88
N HIS A 124 8.81 6.04 14.82
CA HIS A 124 7.61 6.57 14.18
C HIS A 124 7.02 5.66 13.09
N LEU A 125 7.73 4.57 12.74
CA LEU A 125 7.30 3.56 11.77
C LEU A 125 6.78 2.32 12.49
N GLU A 126 5.59 1.88 12.12
CA GLU A 126 4.95 0.67 12.63
C GLU A 126 4.72 -0.32 11.49
N LEU A 127 5.24 -1.52 11.63
CA LEU A 127 5.06 -2.60 10.68
C LEU A 127 3.72 -3.30 10.97
N VAL A 128 2.87 -3.43 9.96
CA VAL A 128 1.50 -3.94 10.12
C VAL A 128 1.44 -5.44 9.84
N ASN A 129 1.99 -5.91 8.73
CA ASN A 129 1.93 -7.30 8.28
C ASN A 129 3.17 -8.10 8.70
N ILE A 130 3.40 -8.22 10.01
CA ILE A 130 4.62 -8.80 10.60
C ILE A 130 4.92 -10.25 10.18
N ASP A 131 3.89 -11.03 9.83
CA ASP A 131 4.03 -12.43 9.41
C ASP A 131 4.44 -12.61 7.93
N HIS A 132 4.44 -11.52 7.16
CA HIS A 132 4.78 -11.57 5.74
C HIS A 132 6.23 -12.00 5.54
N VAL A 133 6.45 -13.01 4.68
CA VAL A 133 7.76 -13.58 4.39
C VAL A 133 8.49 -12.75 3.36
N LEU A 134 9.72 -12.39 3.64
CA LEU A 134 10.60 -11.64 2.74
C LEU A 134 11.53 -12.58 1.96
N ALA A 135 12.20 -13.48 2.66
CA ALA A 135 13.16 -14.39 2.06
C ALA A 135 13.43 -15.62 2.94
N HIS A 136 14.01 -16.65 2.32
CA HIS A 136 14.50 -17.84 3.00
C HIS A 136 16.03 -17.85 2.99
N VAL A 137 16.63 -17.75 4.16
CA VAL A 137 18.08 -17.74 4.35
C VAL A 137 18.57 -19.17 4.63
N SER A 138 19.52 -19.65 3.85
CA SER A 138 20.13 -20.96 3.98
C SER A 138 21.10 -21.01 5.15
N GLN A 139 21.55 -22.22 5.51
CA GLN A 139 22.64 -22.39 6.47
C GLN A 139 23.88 -21.65 5.95
N ASP A 140 24.56 -20.91 6.82
CA ASP A 140 25.70 -20.04 6.51
C ASP A 140 25.36 -18.82 5.60
N GLY A 141 24.07 -18.56 5.33
CA GLY A 141 23.63 -17.36 4.62
C GLY A 141 23.55 -16.14 5.54
N GLU A 142 23.78 -14.95 4.98
CA GLU A 142 23.58 -13.66 5.65
C GLU A 142 22.71 -12.77 4.76
N LEU A 143 21.70 -12.13 5.36
CA LEU A 143 20.87 -11.14 4.68
C LEU A 143 20.89 -9.84 5.50
N ASP A 144 21.44 -8.78 4.90
CA ASP A 144 21.58 -7.47 5.52
C ASP A 144 21.02 -6.41 4.57
N ILE A 145 19.91 -5.77 5.00
CA ILE A 145 19.13 -4.84 4.18
C ILE A 145 18.84 -3.56 4.95
N GLU A 146 19.08 -2.42 4.31
CA GLU A 146 18.61 -1.11 4.74
C GLU A 146 17.43 -0.68 3.84
N PHE A 147 16.32 -0.31 4.48
CA PHE A 147 15.10 0.16 3.79
C PHE A 147 14.91 1.65 4.04
N PHE A 148 14.50 2.37 3.02
CA PHE A 148 14.11 3.77 3.10
C PHE A 148 12.61 3.88 2.90
N VAL A 149 11.94 4.51 3.86
CA VAL A 149 10.49 4.71 3.87
C VAL A 149 10.20 6.18 3.71
N GLU A 150 9.35 6.50 2.75
CA GLU A 150 8.93 7.88 2.49
C GLU A 150 7.40 7.98 2.43
N PRO A 151 6.84 9.12 2.91
CA PRO A 151 5.45 9.43 2.69
C PRO A 151 5.22 9.85 1.23
N GLY A 152 4.05 9.49 0.70
CA GLY A 152 3.69 9.81 -0.67
C GLY A 152 2.19 9.81 -0.91
N ARG A 153 1.81 10.14 -2.15
CA ARG A 153 0.42 10.11 -2.63
C ARG A 153 0.38 9.52 -4.03
N GLY A 154 -0.66 8.75 -4.31
CA GLY A 154 -0.84 8.17 -5.63
C GLY A 154 0.20 7.12 -5.97
N TYR A 155 0.62 7.10 -7.24
CA TYR A 155 1.65 6.22 -7.77
C TYR A 155 2.90 7.05 -8.11
N GLN A 156 4.05 6.61 -7.65
CA GLN A 156 5.37 7.16 -7.96
C GLN A 156 6.21 6.12 -8.70
#